data_89ab66ec22f4b209ee5da1cbd772fe62
#
_entry.id   89ab66ec22f4b209ee5da1cbd772fe62
#
_cell.length_a   1.000
_cell.length_b   1.000
_cell.length_c   1.000
_cell.angle_alpha   90.00
_cell.angle_beta   90.00
_cell.angle_gamma   90.00
#
_symmetry.space_group_name_H-M   'P 1'
#
loop_
_entity.id
_entity.type
_entity.pdbx_description
1 polymer ?
#
loop_
_entity_poly.entity_id
_entity_poly.type
_entity_poly.pdbx_seq_one_letter_code
_entity_poly.pdbx_strand_id
1 'polypeptide(L)'
;DQRDWSRDRDQRDGRNWNRDQRDGRHWDGDRDRHRDRDRDRYRDYRRDGDRWRNDGRRYGDNRWRHDYRDQRRDHRRWDRGWRGNNRYDWYRYRSHNRNLYRAGAYYVPYRNWSYRRISVGFTLGSLFYGSRYWINDPWRYRLPEVYGPYRWVRYYDDVLLVDMYSGQVVDVIYDFFW
;
A
#
# COMPACT_ATOMS: atom_id res chain seq x y z
N ASP A 1 -22.93 6.66 -66.43
CA ASP A 1 -21.76 5.80 -66.60
C ASP A 1 -21.71 4.75 -65.59
N GLN A 2 -22.06 3.60 -66.08
CA GLN A 2 -21.98 2.29 -65.48
C GLN A 2 -20.54 1.88 -65.22
N ARG A 3 -20.34 1.15 -64.17
CA ARG A 3 -19.44 -0.01 -64.02
C ARG A 3 -19.61 -0.57 -62.60
N ASP A 4 -20.36 -1.52 -62.37
CA ASP A 4 -20.34 -2.98 -62.46
C ASP A 4 -18.96 -3.57 -62.10
N TRP A 5 -18.85 -4.14 -60.90
CA TRP A 5 -17.92 -5.17 -60.53
C TRP A 5 -18.62 -6.25 -59.74
N SER A 6 -19.15 -7.18 -60.48
CA SER A 6 -19.53 -8.49 -59.99
C SER A 6 -18.33 -9.42 -60.08
N ARG A 7 -18.25 -10.31 -59.10
CA ARG A 7 -17.59 -11.66 -59.09
C ARG A 7 -16.09 -11.67 -58.90
N ASP A 8 -15.65 -12.25 -57.82
CA ASP A 8 -15.14 -13.62 -57.95
C ASP A 8 -15.26 -14.36 -56.63
N ARG A 9 -15.80 -15.52 -56.82
CA ARG A 9 -15.97 -16.63 -55.90
C ARG A 9 -14.83 -17.58 -56.18
N ASP A 10 -13.97 -17.83 -55.21
CA ASP A 10 -13.15 -19.04 -55.14
C ASP A 10 -13.08 -19.53 -53.70
N GLN A 11 -13.75 -20.49 -53.50
CA GLN A 11 -13.60 -21.91 -53.15
C GLN A 11 -12.17 -22.33 -52.85
N ARG A 12 -12.08 -23.07 -51.74
CA ARG A 12 -11.07 -23.98 -51.23
C ARG A 12 -10.33 -23.45 -50.03
N ASP A 13 -10.16 -24.15 -48.95
CA ASP A 13 -10.04 -25.60 -48.74
C ASP A 13 -10.45 -25.95 -47.32
N GLY A 14 -11.20 -27.01 -47.23
CA GLY A 14 -11.38 -27.76 -46.00
C GLY A 14 -10.08 -28.44 -45.60
N ARG A 15 -9.54 -28.07 -44.49
CA ARG A 15 -8.50 -28.87 -43.78
C ARG A 15 -9.01 -29.24 -42.41
N ASN A 16 -9.45 -30.43 -42.45
CA ASN A 16 -9.39 -31.52 -41.50
C ASN A 16 -8.46 -31.24 -40.30
N TRP A 17 -9.02 -30.93 -39.19
CA TRP A 17 -8.31 -30.94 -37.93
C TRP A 17 -8.38 -32.34 -37.35
N ASN A 18 -7.38 -33.11 -37.72
CA ASN A 18 -7.06 -34.34 -37.02
C ASN A 18 -6.73 -34.06 -35.57
N ARG A 19 -7.55 -34.61 -34.81
CA ARG A 19 -7.46 -34.99 -33.43
C ARG A 19 -6.18 -35.77 -33.18
N ASP A 20 -5.14 -35.11 -32.74
CA ASP A 20 -4.03 -35.76 -32.07
C ASP A 20 -4.22 -35.68 -30.57
N GLN A 21 -4.75 -36.76 -30.06
CA GLN A 21 -4.56 -37.19 -28.70
C GLN A 21 -3.10 -37.47 -28.51
N ARG A 22 -2.37 -36.60 -27.87
CA ARG A 22 -1.13 -36.99 -27.19
C ARG A 22 -0.79 -35.95 -26.10
N ASP A 23 -0.63 -36.57 -24.91
CA ASP A 23 0.19 -36.14 -23.81
C ASP A 23 -0.44 -35.21 -22.77
N GLY A 24 -1.34 -35.81 -22.01
CA GLY A 24 -1.57 -35.46 -20.61
C GLY A 24 -0.38 -35.81 -19.75
N ARG A 25 0.64 -34.96 -19.75
CA ARG A 25 1.73 -34.98 -18.75
C ARG A 25 2.49 -33.68 -18.85
N HIS A 26 2.14 -32.72 -18.04
CA HIS A 26 3.08 -31.70 -17.54
C HIS A 26 2.41 -30.49 -16.88
N TRP A 27 1.67 -30.72 -15.82
CA TRP A 27 1.15 -29.57 -15.04
C TRP A 27 1.35 -29.68 -13.53
N ASP A 28 2.09 -30.65 -13.04
CA ASP A 28 2.28 -30.84 -11.59
C ASP A 28 3.61 -30.28 -11.04
N GLY A 29 4.50 -29.76 -11.89
CA GLY A 29 5.81 -29.28 -11.46
C GLY A 29 5.89 -27.85 -10.94
N ASP A 30 4.96 -26.98 -11.33
CA ASP A 30 5.10 -25.56 -11.04
C ASP A 30 4.38 -25.07 -9.76
N ARG A 31 3.47 -25.88 -9.20
CA ARG A 31 2.77 -25.50 -7.96
C ARG A 31 3.67 -25.62 -6.74
N ASP A 32 4.61 -26.53 -6.75
CA ASP A 32 5.48 -26.76 -5.59
C ASP A 32 6.64 -25.77 -5.52
N ARG A 33 7.10 -25.25 -6.66
CA ARG A 33 8.18 -24.23 -6.69
C ARG A 33 7.74 -22.87 -6.15
N HIS A 34 6.46 -22.54 -6.27
CA HIS A 34 5.92 -21.30 -5.68
C HIS A 34 5.70 -21.42 -4.18
N ARG A 35 5.43 -22.62 -3.66
CA ARG A 35 5.27 -22.83 -2.21
C ARG A 35 6.59 -22.72 -1.47
N ASP A 36 7.67 -23.20 -2.06
CA ASP A 36 8.99 -23.18 -1.40
C ASP A 36 9.61 -21.77 -1.40
N ARG A 37 9.38 -20.97 -2.45
CA ARG A 37 9.83 -19.57 -2.46
C ARG A 37 9.09 -18.71 -1.43
N ASP A 38 7.83 -18.99 -1.20
CA ASP A 38 7.06 -18.28 -0.17
C ASP A 38 7.44 -18.72 1.24
N ARG A 39 7.92 -19.97 1.43
CA ARG A 39 8.44 -20.45 2.70
C ARG A 39 9.77 -19.80 3.06
N ASP A 40 10.66 -19.63 2.11
CA ASP A 40 11.97 -19.02 2.37
C ASP A 40 11.85 -17.50 2.64
N ARG A 41 10.96 -16.80 1.93
CA ARG A 41 10.58 -15.42 2.28
C ARG A 41 9.98 -15.31 3.68
N TYR A 42 9.24 -16.34 4.11
CA TYR A 42 8.63 -16.37 5.44
C TYR A 42 9.65 -16.58 6.56
N ARG A 43 10.77 -17.25 6.29
CA ARG A 43 11.86 -17.41 7.25
C ARG A 43 12.65 -16.12 7.46
N ASP A 44 12.92 -15.38 6.39
CA ASP A 44 13.66 -14.13 6.48
C ASP A 44 12.87 -13.06 7.23
N TYR A 45 11.54 -12.98 7.05
CA TYR A 45 10.69 -12.07 7.81
C TYR A 45 10.59 -12.42 9.31
N ARG A 46 10.74 -13.70 9.68
CA ARG A 46 10.83 -14.06 11.11
C ARG A 46 12.14 -13.61 11.75
N ARG A 47 13.21 -13.62 10.98
CA ARG A 47 14.53 -13.21 11.45
C ARG A 47 14.60 -11.71 11.70
N ASP A 48 13.98 -10.92 10.81
CA ASP A 48 13.89 -9.48 11.00
C ASP A 48 12.83 -9.10 12.06
N GLY A 49 11.77 -9.88 12.21
CA GLY A 49 10.78 -9.70 13.27
C GLY A 49 11.36 -9.85 14.68
N ASP A 50 12.37 -10.66 14.85
CA ASP A 50 13.02 -10.88 16.15
C ASP A 50 14.04 -9.78 16.50
N ARG A 51 14.58 -9.08 15.51
CA ARG A 51 15.39 -7.86 15.73
C ARG A 51 14.55 -6.71 16.29
N TRP A 52 13.29 -6.60 15.87
CA TRP A 52 12.36 -5.58 16.35
C TRP A 52 11.82 -5.88 17.75
N ARG A 53 11.85 -7.13 18.20
CA ARG A 53 11.42 -7.50 19.55
C ARG A 53 12.28 -6.96 20.66
N ASN A 54 13.53 -6.63 20.36
CA ASN A 54 14.47 -6.25 21.42
C ASN A 54 14.41 -4.75 21.77
N ASP A 55 13.97 -3.89 20.84
CA ASP A 55 13.87 -2.45 21.07
C ASP A 55 12.48 -1.97 21.50
N GLY A 56 11.45 -2.84 21.38
CA GLY A 56 10.05 -2.50 21.57
C GLY A 56 9.37 -3.06 22.82
N ARG A 57 10.10 -3.48 23.85
CA ARG A 57 9.54 -4.24 24.98
C ARG A 57 8.52 -3.55 25.87
N ARG A 58 8.04 -2.36 25.55
CA ARG A 58 7.10 -1.64 26.44
C ARG A 58 5.75 -1.26 25.87
N TYR A 59 5.45 -1.54 24.60
CA TYR A 59 4.14 -1.23 24.02
C TYR A 59 3.64 -2.34 23.10
N GLY A 60 3.48 -3.53 23.68
CA GLY A 60 2.91 -4.67 22.97
C GLY A 60 1.39 -4.67 23.07
N ASP A 61 0.69 -3.91 22.27
CA ASP A 61 -0.69 -4.22 22.00
C ASP A 61 -0.76 -5.38 20.99
N ASN A 62 -1.06 -6.58 21.49
CA ASN A 62 -1.14 -7.81 20.71
C ASN A 62 -2.26 -7.82 19.66
N ARG A 63 -3.15 -6.83 19.64
CA ARG A 63 -4.21 -6.66 18.63
C ARG A 63 -3.66 -6.55 17.22
N TRP A 64 -2.48 -5.96 17.07
CA TRP A 64 -1.87 -5.72 15.76
C TRP A 64 -1.40 -6.99 15.04
N ARG A 65 -1.12 -8.07 15.79
CA ARG A 65 -0.61 -9.31 15.19
C ARG A 65 -1.67 -10.15 14.48
N HIS A 66 -2.93 -10.02 14.87
CA HIS A 66 -4.02 -10.79 14.25
C HIS A 66 -4.46 -10.18 12.90
N ASP A 67 -4.57 -8.86 12.82
CA ASP A 67 -5.00 -8.17 11.60
C ASP A 67 -4.02 -8.31 10.44
N TYR A 68 -2.72 -8.45 10.74
CA TYR A 68 -1.69 -8.54 9.71
C TYR A 68 -1.65 -9.89 8.97
N ARG A 69 -2.15 -10.97 9.55
CA ARG A 69 -2.10 -12.29 8.90
C ARG A 69 -3.17 -12.45 7.82
N ASP A 70 -4.34 -11.91 8.04
CA ASP A 70 -5.47 -12.06 7.11
C ASP A 70 -5.42 -11.05 5.96
N GLN A 71 -4.84 -9.90 6.17
CA GLN A 71 -4.74 -8.83 5.17
C GLN A 71 -3.60 -9.03 4.16
N ARG A 72 -2.67 -9.97 4.37
CA ARG A 72 -1.57 -10.24 3.43
C ARG A 72 -2.02 -10.70 2.04
N ARG A 73 -3.22 -11.21 1.92
CA ARG A 73 -3.74 -11.73 0.64
C ARG A 73 -4.34 -10.66 -0.27
N ASP A 74 -4.58 -9.46 0.26
CA ASP A 74 -5.28 -8.40 -0.47
C ASP A 74 -4.56 -7.05 -0.36
N HIS A 75 -3.22 -7.04 -0.47
CA HIS A 75 -2.43 -5.81 -0.52
C HIS A 75 -2.71 -5.07 -1.82
N ARG A 76 -3.86 -4.43 -1.89
CA ARG A 76 -4.11 -3.46 -2.94
C ARG A 76 -3.15 -2.30 -2.74
N ARG A 77 -2.46 -1.97 -3.80
CA ARG A 77 -1.67 -0.75 -3.85
C ARG A 77 -2.53 0.42 -3.39
N TRP A 78 -2.00 1.29 -2.53
CA TRP A 78 -2.72 2.47 -2.06
C TRP A 78 -3.28 3.29 -3.23
N ASP A 79 -4.59 3.48 -3.24
CA ASP A 79 -5.27 4.30 -4.23
C ASP A 79 -5.38 5.74 -3.73
N ARG A 80 -4.85 6.68 -4.49
CA ARG A 80 -4.94 8.12 -4.21
C ARG A 80 -6.20 8.79 -4.73
N GLY A 81 -7.08 8.05 -5.39
CA GLY A 81 -8.37 8.53 -5.91
C GLY A 81 -9.27 9.12 -4.83
N TRP A 82 -9.03 8.80 -3.56
CA TRP A 82 -9.74 9.38 -2.43
C TRP A 82 -9.72 10.91 -2.39
N ARG A 83 -8.69 11.55 -2.95
CA ARG A 83 -8.54 13.02 -2.98
C ARG A 83 -9.62 13.71 -3.80
N GLY A 84 -10.22 13.02 -4.76
CA GLY A 84 -11.35 13.52 -5.55
C GLY A 84 -12.71 13.32 -4.88
N ASN A 85 -12.77 12.69 -3.72
CA ASN A 85 -14.02 12.41 -3.02
C ASN A 85 -14.30 13.49 -1.97
N ASN A 86 -15.43 14.17 -2.09
CA ASN A 86 -15.86 15.23 -1.16
C ASN A 86 -15.96 14.78 0.31
N ARG A 87 -16.12 13.48 0.57
CA ARG A 87 -16.08 12.93 1.93
C ARG A 87 -14.76 13.23 2.63
N TYR A 88 -13.68 13.29 1.86
CA TYR A 88 -12.32 13.47 2.34
C TYR A 88 -11.78 14.88 2.04
N ASP A 89 -12.66 15.87 1.89
CA ASP A 89 -12.26 17.28 1.76
C ASP A 89 -11.79 17.82 3.12
N TRP A 90 -10.59 17.37 3.51
CA TRP A 90 -9.93 17.78 4.74
C TRP A 90 -9.58 19.28 4.73
N TYR A 91 -9.26 19.84 3.57
CA TYR A 91 -8.84 21.23 3.44
C TYR A 91 -9.95 22.21 3.80
N ARG A 92 -11.12 22.00 3.21
CA ARG A 92 -12.31 22.78 3.54
C ARG A 92 -12.77 22.52 4.97
N TYR A 93 -12.73 21.28 5.43
CA TYR A 93 -13.10 20.91 6.78
C TYR A 93 -12.17 21.57 7.83
N ARG A 94 -10.87 21.65 7.57
CA ARG A 94 -9.87 22.29 8.42
C ARG A 94 -10.19 23.76 8.66
N SER A 95 -10.62 24.50 7.64
CA SER A 95 -10.92 25.92 7.77
C SER A 95 -12.03 26.22 8.80
N HIS A 96 -12.97 25.29 8.95
CA HIS A 96 -14.09 25.40 9.90
C HIS A 96 -13.80 24.74 11.25
N ASN A 97 -12.80 23.89 11.34
CA ASN A 97 -12.48 23.09 12.53
C ASN A 97 -11.04 23.35 13.01
N ARG A 98 -10.63 24.59 13.09
CA ARG A 98 -9.25 25.01 13.37
C ARG A 98 -8.64 24.35 14.60
N ASN A 99 -9.42 24.25 15.68
CA ASN A 99 -8.94 23.68 16.94
C ASN A 99 -8.53 22.21 16.80
N LEU A 100 -9.22 21.44 15.95
CA LEU A 100 -8.91 20.04 15.70
C LEU A 100 -7.54 19.89 15.00
N TYR A 101 -7.19 20.82 14.13
CA TYR A 101 -5.95 20.78 13.36
C TYR A 101 -4.79 21.53 14.01
N ARG A 102 -4.98 22.11 15.19
CA ARG A 102 -3.89 22.62 16.01
C ARG A 102 -3.23 21.46 16.74
N ALA A 103 -2.21 20.91 16.13
CA ALA A 103 -1.40 19.90 16.77
C ALA A 103 -0.35 20.59 17.65
N GLY A 104 -0.17 20.17 18.88
CA GLY A 104 0.90 20.67 19.75
C GLY A 104 2.29 20.50 19.12
N ALA A 105 3.33 20.95 19.84
CA ALA A 105 4.71 20.86 19.36
C ALA A 105 5.06 19.45 18.85
N TYR A 106 5.76 19.39 17.72
CA TYR A 106 6.24 18.12 17.17
C TYR A 106 7.48 17.67 17.93
N TYR A 107 7.48 16.44 18.37
CA TYR A 107 8.64 15.85 19.01
C TYR A 107 9.56 15.28 17.96
N VAL A 108 10.75 15.85 17.80
CA VAL A 108 11.75 15.39 16.84
C VAL A 108 12.53 14.23 17.46
N PRO A 109 12.57 13.02 16.82
CA PRO A 109 13.23 11.86 17.41
C PRO A 109 14.77 11.95 17.45
N TYR A 110 15.37 12.82 16.64
CA TYR A 110 16.81 13.02 16.59
C TYR A 110 17.17 14.49 16.86
N ARG A 111 18.16 14.75 17.73
CA ARG A 111 18.57 16.11 18.11
C ARG A 111 19.00 17.01 16.94
N ASN A 112 19.59 16.42 15.90
CA ASN A 112 20.14 17.15 14.75
C ASN A 112 19.25 17.04 13.51
N TRP A 113 17.97 16.72 13.69
CA TRP A 113 17.05 16.62 12.58
C TRP A 113 16.18 17.89 12.50
N SER A 114 16.14 18.48 11.32
CA SER A 114 15.23 19.57 10.98
C SER A 114 14.19 19.11 9.97
N TYR A 115 13.11 19.86 9.86
CA TYR A 115 12.10 19.58 8.83
C TYR A 115 12.72 19.47 7.44
N ARG A 116 12.33 18.44 6.73
CA ARG A 116 12.64 18.26 5.30
C ARG A 116 11.34 17.88 4.62
N ARG A 117 11.06 18.49 3.50
CA ARG A 117 9.89 18.11 2.70
C ARG A 117 10.04 16.68 2.19
N ILE A 118 9.20 15.79 2.70
CA ILE A 118 9.22 14.38 2.34
C ILE A 118 8.33 14.16 1.12
N SER A 119 8.81 13.42 0.14
CA SER A 119 8.04 13.04 -1.05
C SER A 119 7.63 11.58 -1.00
N VAL A 120 6.63 11.23 -1.81
CA VAL A 120 6.24 9.84 -2.02
C VAL A 120 7.39 9.04 -2.60
N GLY A 121 7.56 7.82 -2.10
CA GLY A 121 8.68 6.94 -2.45
C GLY A 121 9.89 7.09 -1.52
N PHE A 122 9.92 8.13 -0.67
CA PHE A 122 10.97 8.28 0.32
C PHE A 122 10.85 7.20 1.41
N THR A 123 11.98 6.65 1.85
CA THR A 123 12.01 5.72 2.99
C THR A 123 12.31 6.49 4.27
N LEU A 124 11.34 6.52 5.15
CA LEU A 124 11.41 7.24 6.42
C LEU A 124 12.08 6.36 7.48
N GLY A 125 12.92 6.94 8.33
CA GLY A 125 13.51 6.23 9.45
C GLY A 125 12.45 5.80 10.48
N SER A 126 12.61 4.63 11.07
CA SER A 126 11.59 3.98 11.92
C SER A 126 11.13 4.83 13.10
N LEU A 127 12.00 5.65 13.67
CA LEU A 127 11.65 6.51 14.78
C LEU A 127 10.63 7.59 14.43
N PHE A 128 10.49 7.96 13.14
CA PHE A 128 9.52 8.96 12.68
C PHE A 128 8.11 8.43 12.49
N TYR A 129 7.94 7.11 12.42
CA TYR A 129 6.63 6.48 12.27
C TYR A 129 6.29 5.51 13.40
N GLY A 130 6.91 5.66 14.55
CA GLY A 130 6.50 4.97 15.77
C GLY A 130 5.09 5.39 16.21
N SER A 131 4.50 4.64 17.13
CA SER A 131 3.10 4.79 17.58
C SER A 131 2.76 6.19 18.10
N ARG A 132 3.73 6.95 18.61
CA ARG A 132 3.59 8.33 19.05
C ARG A 132 3.06 9.25 17.96
N TYR A 133 3.41 8.97 16.69
CA TYR A 133 3.07 9.83 15.55
C TYR A 133 1.84 9.35 14.81
N TRP A 134 1.22 8.26 15.22
CA TRP A 134 0.07 7.70 14.54
C TRP A 134 -1.16 8.57 14.69
N ILE A 135 -1.86 8.75 13.59
CA ILE A 135 -3.20 9.31 13.57
C ILE A 135 -4.17 8.14 13.68
N ASN A 136 -4.59 7.85 14.91
CA ASN A 136 -5.43 6.69 15.21
C ASN A 136 -6.86 6.85 14.68
N ASP A 137 -7.35 8.08 14.60
CA ASP A 137 -8.70 8.41 14.16
C ASP A 137 -8.66 9.26 12.87
N PRO A 138 -8.25 8.69 11.72
CA PRO A 138 -8.09 9.45 10.49
C PRO A 138 -9.40 10.09 10.02
N TRP A 139 -10.54 9.46 10.28
CA TRP A 139 -11.88 9.95 9.95
C TRP A 139 -12.20 11.31 10.59
N ARG A 140 -11.69 11.60 11.78
CA ARG A 140 -11.85 12.89 12.46
C ARG A 140 -11.28 14.04 11.64
N TYR A 141 -10.26 13.76 10.86
CA TYR A 141 -9.54 14.69 10.00
C TYR A 141 -9.97 14.60 8.54
N ARG A 142 -11.04 13.89 8.23
CA ARG A 142 -11.45 13.64 6.85
C ARG A 142 -10.39 12.89 6.02
N LEU A 143 -9.57 12.12 6.68
CA LEU A 143 -8.66 11.18 6.01
C LEU A 143 -9.37 9.83 5.81
N PRO A 144 -9.05 9.11 4.72
CA PRO A 144 -9.58 7.78 4.53
C PRO A 144 -9.01 6.79 5.56
N GLU A 145 -9.79 5.77 5.86
CA GLU A 145 -9.31 4.63 6.62
C GLU A 145 -8.18 3.93 5.86
N VAL A 146 -7.24 3.42 6.61
CA VAL A 146 -6.10 2.71 6.07
C VAL A 146 -6.32 1.20 6.15
N TYR A 147 -5.73 0.49 5.21
CA TYR A 147 -5.77 -0.96 5.15
C TYR A 147 -4.36 -1.53 4.96
N GLY A 148 -4.19 -2.80 5.26
CA GLY A 148 -2.90 -3.46 5.14
C GLY A 148 -1.83 -2.86 6.06
N PRO A 149 -0.61 -2.73 5.56
CA PRO A 149 0.52 -2.25 6.36
C PRO A 149 0.55 -0.74 6.54
N TYR A 150 -0.39 -0.01 5.98
CA TYR A 150 -0.33 1.44 5.95
C TYR A 150 -0.81 2.08 7.25
N ARG A 151 -0.16 3.20 7.63
CA ARG A 151 -0.57 4.06 8.75
C ARG A 151 -0.39 5.51 8.37
N TRP A 152 -1.38 6.34 8.78
CA TRP A 152 -1.25 7.78 8.77
C TRP A 152 -0.39 8.19 9.95
N VAL A 153 0.67 8.94 9.68
CA VAL A 153 1.57 9.46 10.71
C VAL A 153 1.75 10.96 10.56
N ARG A 154 1.87 11.65 11.68
CA ARG A 154 2.24 13.04 11.71
C ARG A 154 3.74 13.20 11.50
N TYR A 155 4.12 14.13 10.65
CA TYR A 155 5.51 14.54 10.44
C TYR A 155 5.57 16.06 10.41
N TYR A 156 5.95 16.70 11.53
CA TYR A 156 5.80 18.14 11.75
C TYR A 156 4.36 18.59 11.50
N ASP A 157 4.15 19.47 10.52
CA ASP A 157 2.81 19.94 10.13
C ASP A 157 2.22 19.14 8.96
N ASP A 158 2.97 18.17 8.44
CA ASP A 158 2.54 17.28 7.37
C ASP A 158 1.92 15.99 7.93
N VAL A 159 1.17 15.30 7.06
CA VAL A 159 0.69 13.94 7.28
C VAL A 159 1.20 13.04 6.18
N LEU A 160 1.84 11.96 6.58
CA LEU A 160 2.39 10.95 5.70
C LEU A 160 1.60 9.65 5.84
N LEU A 161 1.35 8.97 4.75
CA LEU A 161 0.94 7.58 4.78
C LEU A 161 2.16 6.71 4.57
N VAL A 162 2.47 5.89 5.56
CA VAL A 162 3.69 5.08 5.58
C VAL A 162 3.35 3.60 5.56
N ASP A 163 4.05 2.86 4.72
CA ASP A 163 4.11 1.41 4.80
C ASP A 163 5.00 1.02 5.99
N MET A 164 4.38 0.40 6.99
CA MET A 164 5.02 0.08 8.26
C MET A 164 6.08 -1.02 8.16
N TYR A 165 6.12 -1.77 7.05
CA TYR A 165 7.14 -2.78 6.84
C TYR A 165 8.42 -2.21 6.23
N SER A 166 8.24 -1.38 5.22
CA SER A 166 9.36 -0.82 4.45
C SER A 166 9.79 0.56 4.92
N GLY A 167 8.94 1.26 5.67
CA GLY A 167 9.12 2.68 5.98
C GLY A 167 8.87 3.59 4.79
N GLN A 168 8.39 3.05 3.66
CA GLN A 168 8.18 3.83 2.45
C GLN A 168 6.95 4.72 2.60
N VAL A 169 7.10 5.98 2.25
CA VAL A 169 6.01 6.95 2.18
C VAL A 169 5.23 6.72 0.88
N VAL A 170 3.95 6.40 0.99
CA VAL A 170 3.08 6.09 -0.15
C VAL A 170 2.10 7.22 -0.47
N ASP A 171 1.85 8.12 0.48
CA ASP A 171 1.05 9.32 0.27
C ASP A 171 1.50 10.45 1.20
N VAL A 172 1.29 11.72 0.81
CA VAL A 172 1.70 12.89 1.59
C VAL A 172 0.65 13.98 1.49
N ILE A 173 0.34 14.60 2.60
CA ILE A 173 -0.45 15.83 2.68
C ILE A 173 0.41 16.87 3.40
N TYR A 174 0.80 17.89 2.67
CA TYR A 174 1.61 18.98 3.22
C TYR A 174 0.74 20.00 3.93
N ASP A 175 1.35 20.67 4.92
CA ASP A 175 0.72 21.76 5.67
C ASP A 175 -0.67 21.37 6.23
N PHE A 176 -0.77 20.15 6.74
CA PHE A 176 -2.02 19.58 7.22
C PHE A 176 -2.41 20.15 8.59
N PHE A 177 -1.46 20.24 9.49
CA PHE A 177 -1.63 20.86 10.81
C PHE A 177 -1.23 22.33 10.81
N TRP A 178 -1.55 23.03 11.92
CA TRP A 178 -1.19 24.44 12.13
C TRP A 178 -0.06 24.52 13.15
#